data_5da9b9757c37a0d12b0bfd89fa7c3454
#
_entry.id   5da9b9757c37a0d12b0bfd89fa7c3454
#
_cell.length_a   1.000
_cell.length_b   1.000
_cell.length_c   1.000
_cell.angle_alpha   90.00
_cell.angle_beta   90.00
_cell.angle_gamma   90.00
#
_symmetry.space_group_name_H-M   'P 1'
#
loop_
_entity.id
_entity.type
_entity.pdbx_description
1 polymer ?
#
loop_
_entity_poly.entity_id
_entity_poly.type
_entity_poly.pdbx_seq_one_letter_code
_entity_poly.pdbx_strand_id
1 'polypeptide(L)'
;LLAVGFVLFSLVNSVMLGKKLFVKYAKLILSQKILTLVLGLGLYFVFDVYGIIYGLALSYIPHLIIFVKEFSRTKIDFALLKPRKGFIINNYVMSLTAGLGGTVDKLIIAPVLGLTLLGNYSLAFQMFTIMMMFSAVLYKYLLPLDASGESNKKIRQIALVISIIITILGVTILPDVIDWLFPKYVDAIDAIQIMSLGVVPGTISILYSSKFLGMEKSKFVMITKLVSLGVLIGGFLYFGPIYGVIGLAWIIVTISVWESTFLLIMNRTLRAS
;
A
#
# COMPACT_ATOMS: atom_id res chain seq x y z
N LEU A 1 8.79 -16.74 -15.51
CA LEU A 1 9.75 -15.63 -15.58
C LEU A 1 9.26 -14.42 -14.77
N LEU A 2 8.03 -13.93 -15.00
CA LEU A 2 7.46 -12.75 -14.35
C LEU A 2 7.48 -12.85 -12.81
N ALA A 3 6.94 -13.93 -12.23
CA ALA A 3 6.90 -14.13 -10.78
C ALA A 3 8.30 -14.17 -10.15
N VAL A 4 9.23 -14.90 -10.78
CA VAL A 4 10.62 -15.00 -10.32
C VAL A 4 11.30 -13.63 -10.41
N GLY A 5 11.16 -12.93 -11.54
CA GLY A 5 11.71 -11.59 -11.73
C GLY A 5 11.20 -10.59 -10.68
N PHE A 6 9.89 -10.62 -10.39
CA PHE A 6 9.28 -9.77 -9.36
C PHE A 6 9.84 -10.04 -7.97
N VAL A 7 9.96 -11.33 -7.57
CA VAL A 7 10.51 -11.71 -6.25
C VAL A 7 11.95 -11.26 -6.09
N LEU A 8 12.81 -11.54 -7.10
CA LEU A 8 14.22 -11.16 -7.06
C LEU A 8 14.40 -9.64 -7.06
N PHE A 9 13.60 -8.91 -7.84
CA PHE A 9 13.57 -7.45 -7.84
C PHE A 9 13.15 -6.89 -6.47
N SER A 10 12.14 -7.48 -5.84
CA SER A 10 11.69 -7.09 -4.50
C SER A 10 12.76 -7.30 -3.43
N LEU A 11 13.55 -8.38 -3.54
CA LEU A 11 14.69 -8.62 -2.65
C LEU A 11 15.76 -7.54 -2.80
N VAL A 12 16.14 -7.19 -4.02
CA VAL A 12 17.12 -6.11 -4.27
C VAL A 12 16.63 -4.79 -3.71
N ASN A 13 15.36 -4.45 -3.92
CA ASN A 13 14.73 -3.25 -3.37
C ASN A 13 14.80 -3.21 -1.84
N SER A 14 14.50 -4.34 -1.19
CA SER A 14 14.54 -4.45 0.27
C SER A 14 15.96 -4.26 0.81
N VAL A 15 16.97 -4.82 0.13
CA VAL A 15 18.39 -4.62 0.48
C VAL A 15 18.79 -3.15 0.33
N MET A 16 18.38 -2.49 -0.76
CA MET A 16 18.72 -1.06 -0.98
C MET A 16 18.08 -0.16 0.09
N LEU A 17 16.83 -0.43 0.47
CA LEU A 17 16.16 0.29 1.55
C LEU A 17 16.81 0.01 2.91
N GLY A 18 17.12 -1.25 3.23
CA GLY A 18 17.79 -1.61 4.49
C GLY A 18 19.17 -0.96 4.63
N LYS A 19 19.89 -0.78 3.52
CA LYS A 19 21.18 -0.04 3.48
C LYS A 19 20.98 1.48 3.39
N LYS A 20 19.76 2.02 3.46
CA LYS A 20 19.40 3.45 3.31
C LYS A 20 19.87 4.09 1.99
N LEU A 21 20.03 3.27 0.93
CA LEU A 21 20.47 3.73 -0.39
C LEU A 21 19.28 4.27 -1.21
N PHE A 22 18.58 5.26 -0.70
CA PHE A 22 17.31 5.77 -1.26
C PHE A 22 17.39 6.21 -2.73
N VAL A 23 18.49 6.87 -3.12
CA VAL A 23 18.69 7.31 -4.52
C VAL A 23 18.84 6.11 -5.46
N LYS A 24 19.61 5.07 -5.05
CA LYS A 24 19.76 3.85 -5.84
C LYS A 24 18.44 3.12 -5.94
N TYR A 25 17.69 3.00 -4.84
CA TYR A 25 16.35 2.44 -4.80
C TYR A 25 15.41 3.16 -5.77
N ALA A 26 15.35 4.50 -5.74
CA ALA A 26 14.50 5.28 -6.63
C ALA A 26 14.86 5.08 -8.11
N LYS A 27 16.16 5.12 -8.45
CA LYS A 27 16.63 4.87 -9.81
C LYS A 27 16.26 3.46 -10.30
N LEU A 28 16.36 2.47 -9.44
CA LEU A 28 16.07 1.08 -9.76
C LEU A 28 14.58 0.86 -10.04
N ILE A 29 13.69 1.44 -9.23
CA ILE A 29 12.25 1.40 -9.48
C ILE A 29 11.90 2.17 -10.75
N LEU A 30 12.44 3.37 -10.93
CA LEU A 30 12.14 4.19 -12.10
C LEU A 30 12.59 3.50 -13.40
N SER A 31 13.82 2.95 -13.42
CA SER A 31 14.31 2.21 -14.59
C SER A 31 13.44 1.00 -14.94
N GLN A 32 13.00 0.24 -13.93
CA GLN A 32 12.11 -0.89 -14.14
C GLN A 32 10.74 -0.45 -14.70
N LYS A 33 10.16 0.66 -14.19
CA LYS A 33 8.88 1.18 -14.68
C LYS A 33 8.97 1.71 -16.11
N ILE A 34 10.04 2.45 -16.42
CA ILE A 34 10.29 2.92 -17.79
C ILE A 34 10.47 1.72 -18.74
N LEU A 35 11.25 0.72 -18.33
CA LEU A 35 11.47 -0.47 -19.13
C LEU A 35 10.15 -1.24 -19.36
N THR A 36 9.31 -1.37 -18.34
CA THR A 36 7.97 -1.99 -18.46
C THR A 36 7.12 -1.25 -19.49
N LEU A 37 7.12 0.07 -19.45
CA LEU A 37 6.34 0.90 -20.37
C LEU A 37 6.85 0.76 -21.80
N VAL A 38 8.15 0.90 -21.99
CA VAL A 38 8.77 0.82 -23.33
C VAL A 38 8.62 -0.57 -23.93
N LEU A 39 8.95 -1.62 -23.19
CA LEU A 39 8.82 -3.00 -23.67
C LEU A 39 7.36 -3.43 -23.80
N GLY A 40 6.49 -3.02 -22.87
CA GLY A 40 5.07 -3.33 -22.92
C GLY A 40 4.39 -2.72 -24.15
N LEU A 41 4.63 -1.43 -24.40
CA LEU A 41 4.11 -0.77 -25.61
C LEU A 41 4.76 -1.32 -26.91
N GLY A 42 6.07 -1.49 -26.91
CA GLY A 42 6.77 -2.00 -28.10
C GLY A 42 6.32 -3.41 -28.49
N LEU A 43 6.19 -4.30 -27.52
CA LEU A 43 5.76 -5.68 -27.77
C LEU A 43 4.25 -5.80 -28.01
N TYR A 44 3.44 -4.85 -27.55
CA TYR A 44 2.01 -4.80 -27.86
C TYR A 44 1.75 -4.75 -29.35
N PHE A 45 2.52 -3.98 -30.14
CA PHE A 45 2.36 -3.92 -31.60
C PHE A 45 2.72 -5.21 -32.33
N VAL A 46 3.43 -6.15 -31.69
CA VAL A 46 3.85 -7.42 -32.28
C VAL A 46 3.01 -8.60 -31.78
N PHE A 47 2.66 -8.60 -30.50
CA PHE A 47 2.02 -9.72 -29.80
C PHE A 47 0.68 -9.35 -29.15
N ASP A 48 0.12 -8.17 -29.45
CA ASP A 48 -1.12 -7.66 -28.89
C ASP A 48 -1.08 -7.67 -27.34
N VAL A 49 -2.17 -8.04 -26.67
CA VAL A 49 -2.28 -8.07 -25.19
C VAL A 49 -1.18 -8.92 -24.54
N TYR A 50 -0.78 -10.02 -25.18
CA TYR A 50 0.31 -10.86 -24.67
C TYR A 50 1.66 -10.13 -24.66
N GLY A 51 1.87 -9.19 -25.57
CA GLY A 51 3.07 -8.36 -25.62
C GLY A 51 3.27 -7.51 -24.36
N ILE A 52 2.18 -7.04 -23.75
CA ILE A 52 2.24 -6.30 -22.48
C ILE A 52 2.77 -7.19 -21.35
N ILE A 53 2.30 -8.45 -21.30
CA ILE A 53 2.74 -9.43 -20.29
C ILE A 53 4.21 -9.79 -20.49
N TYR A 54 4.63 -9.99 -21.75
CA TYR A 54 6.03 -10.25 -22.08
C TYR A 54 6.92 -9.05 -21.75
N GLY A 55 6.49 -7.83 -22.08
CA GLY A 55 7.21 -6.60 -21.76
C GLY A 55 7.40 -6.43 -20.25
N LEU A 56 6.35 -6.69 -19.46
CA LEU A 56 6.44 -6.68 -18.01
C LEU A 56 7.43 -7.73 -17.50
N ALA A 57 7.41 -8.96 -18.03
CA ALA A 57 8.31 -10.03 -17.60
C ALA A 57 9.77 -9.73 -17.96
N LEU A 58 10.02 -9.23 -19.17
CA LEU A 58 11.35 -8.88 -19.65
C LEU A 58 11.96 -7.68 -18.95
N SER A 59 11.13 -6.74 -18.48
CA SER A 59 11.59 -5.54 -17.76
C SER A 59 12.37 -5.85 -16.46
N TYR A 60 12.21 -7.05 -15.89
CA TYR A 60 12.97 -7.47 -14.72
C TYR A 60 14.36 -8.02 -15.04
N ILE A 61 14.63 -8.48 -16.28
CA ILE A 61 15.88 -9.18 -16.65
C ILE A 61 17.13 -8.34 -16.36
N PRO A 62 17.23 -7.05 -16.76
CA PRO A 62 18.42 -6.26 -16.48
C PRO A 62 18.72 -6.10 -14.99
N HIS A 63 17.69 -6.17 -14.16
CA HIS A 63 17.81 -6.02 -12.70
C HIS A 63 18.29 -7.32 -12.02
N LEU A 64 18.20 -8.48 -12.70
CA LEU A 64 18.75 -9.73 -12.21
C LEU A 64 20.28 -9.69 -12.09
N ILE A 65 20.96 -8.92 -12.92
CA ILE A 65 22.40 -8.73 -12.85
C ILE A 65 22.80 -8.09 -11.52
N ILE A 66 22.01 -7.12 -11.05
CA ILE A 66 22.22 -6.47 -9.75
C ILE A 66 22.00 -7.48 -8.61
N PHE A 67 20.96 -8.31 -8.73
CA PHE A 67 20.70 -9.38 -7.77
C PHE A 67 21.88 -10.34 -7.65
N VAL A 68 22.37 -10.88 -8.77
CA VAL A 68 23.51 -11.81 -8.77
C VAL A 68 24.74 -11.16 -8.13
N LYS A 69 25.05 -9.90 -8.46
CA LYS A 69 26.20 -9.17 -7.92
C LYS A 69 26.09 -8.95 -6.40
N GLU A 70 24.92 -8.62 -5.88
CA GLU A 70 24.72 -8.42 -4.43
C GLU A 70 24.70 -9.76 -3.67
N PHE A 71 24.07 -10.78 -4.24
CA PHE A 71 23.93 -12.10 -3.61
C PHE A 71 25.23 -12.90 -3.57
N SER A 72 26.04 -12.85 -4.64
CA SER A 72 27.33 -13.55 -4.68
C SER A 72 28.34 -13.08 -3.62
N ARG A 73 28.10 -11.89 -3.05
CA ARG A 73 28.93 -11.29 -1.99
C ARG A 73 28.37 -11.51 -0.58
N THR A 74 27.19 -12.11 -0.46
CA THR A 74 26.50 -12.25 0.83
C THR A 74 26.59 -13.69 1.31
N LYS A 75 27.14 -13.89 2.52
CA LYS A 75 27.08 -15.19 3.20
C LYS A 75 25.68 -15.37 3.77
N ILE A 76 25.03 -16.48 3.43
CA ILE A 76 23.71 -16.82 3.93
C ILE A 76 23.88 -17.50 5.30
N ASP A 77 23.37 -16.88 6.35
CA ASP A 77 23.34 -17.45 7.70
C ASP A 77 21.89 -17.51 8.21
N PHE A 78 21.32 -18.70 8.18
CA PHE A 78 19.97 -18.95 8.67
C PHE A 78 19.85 -18.90 10.20
N ALA A 79 20.96 -18.97 10.95
CA ALA A 79 20.94 -18.88 12.40
C ALA A 79 20.44 -17.51 12.87
N LEU A 80 20.69 -16.46 12.10
CA LEU A 80 20.20 -15.10 12.36
C LEU A 80 18.66 -14.97 12.30
N LEU A 81 17.99 -15.92 11.67
CA LEU A 81 16.52 -15.91 11.55
C LEU A 81 15.82 -16.50 12.79
N LYS A 82 16.51 -17.39 13.54
CA LYS A 82 15.92 -18.07 14.71
C LYS A 82 15.32 -17.11 15.74
N PRO A 83 16.05 -16.08 16.25
CA PRO A 83 15.49 -15.16 17.25
C PRO A 83 14.36 -14.27 16.70
N ARG A 84 14.24 -14.14 15.37
CA ARG A 84 13.27 -13.26 14.68
C ARG A 84 12.08 -14.00 14.06
N LYS A 85 11.91 -15.30 14.36
CA LYS A 85 10.82 -16.11 13.79
C LYS A 85 9.45 -15.45 13.95
N GLY A 86 9.12 -14.94 15.14
CA GLY A 86 7.84 -14.28 15.39
C GLY A 86 7.65 -13.02 14.52
N PHE A 87 8.68 -12.20 14.38
CA PHE A 87 8.66 -11.03 13.51
C PHE A 87 8.42 -11.42 12.04
N ILE A 88 9.12 -12.46 11.56
CA ILE A 88 8.99 -12.95 10.17
C ILE A 88 7.58 -13.48 9.91
N ILE A 89 7.05 -14.32 10.81
CA ILE A 89 5.69 -14.89 10.70
C ILE A 89 4.65 -13.77 10.69
N ASN A 90 4.74 -12.81 11.61
CA ASN A 90 3.81 -11.68 11.67
C ASN A 90 3.83 -10.86 10.38
N ASN A 91 5.02 -10.59 9.82
CA ASN A 91 5.15 -9.86 8.54
C ASN A 91 4.59 -10.66 7.37
N TYR A 92 4.76 -11.98 7.36
CA TYR A 92 4.17 -12.85 6.35
C TYR A 92 2.63 -12.82 6.42
N VAL A 93 2.06 -12.96 7.63
CA VAL A 93 0.61 -12.85 7.84
C VAL A 93 0.10 -11.48 7.41
N MET A 94 0.80 -10.39 7.75
CA MET A 94 0.43 -9.03 7.29
C MET A 94 0.44 -8.90 5.77
N SER A 95 1.43 -9.48 5.10
CA SER A 95 1.52 -9.46 3.64
C SER A 95 0.40 -10.24 2.98
N LEU A 96 0.03 -11.40 3.52
CA LEU A 96 -1.14 -12.16 3.07
C LEU A 96 -2.43 -11.38 3.29
N THR A 97 -2.60 -10.78 4.46
CA THR A 97 -3.78 -9.96 4.80
C THR A 97 -3.91 -8.76 3.86
N ALA A 98 -2.81 -8.09 3.54
CA ALA A 98 -2.79 -6.97 2.60
C ALA A 98 -3.13 -7.40 1.17
N GLY A 99 -2.61 -8.55 0.72
CA GLY A 99 -2.93 -9.12 -0.59
C GLY A 99 -4.41 -9.52 -0.70
N LEU A 100 -4.94 -10.13 0.35
CA LEU A 100 -6.37 -10.46 0.43
C LEU A 100 -7.22 -9.19 0.44
N GLY A 101 -6.90 -8.19 1.27
CA GLY A 101 -7.67 -6.95 1.38
C GLY A 101 -7.82 -6.22 0.05
N GLY A 102 -6.78 -6.20 -0.81
CA GLY A 102 -6.84 -5.57 -2.14
C GLY A 102 -7.59 -6.37 -3.21
N THR A 103 -8.10 -7.55 -2.88
CA THR A 103 -8.79 -8.45 -3.84
C THR A 103 -10.17 -8.88 -3.33
N VAL A 104 -10.28 -9.17 -2.04
CA VAL A 104 -11.51 -9.68 -1.41
C VAL A 104 -12.65 -8.66 -1.51
N ASP A 105 -12.36 -7.36 -1.41
CA ASP A 105 -13.33 -6.29 -1.62
C ASP A 105 -14.06 -6.46 -2.96
N LYS A 106 -13.32 -6.64 -4.05
CA LYS A 106 -13.87 -6.80 -5.40
C LYS A 106 -14.60 -8.13 -5.58
N LEU A 107 -14.09 -9.20 -4.95
CA LEU A 107 -14.73 -10.52 -4.96
C LEU A 107 -16.06 -10.54 -4.21
N ILE A 108 -16.25 -9.66 -3.21
CA ILE A 108 -17.51 -9.49 -2.50
C ILE A 108 -18.45 -8.58 -3.29
N ILE A 109 -17.97 -7.44 -3.76
CA ILE A 109 -18.81 -6.42 -4.40
C ILE A 109 -19.42 -6.94 -5.70
N ALA A 110 -18.63 -7.58 -6.57
CA ALA A 110 -19.10 -8.02 -7.88
C ALA A 110 -20.31 -8.96 -7.82
N PRO A 111 -20.30 -10.07 -7.06
CA PRO A 111 -21.44 -11.00 -7.01
C PRO A 111 -22.60 -10.50 -6.13
N VAL A 112 -22.35 -9.68 -5.11
CA VAL A 112 -23.36 -9.24 -4.15
C VAL A 112 -24.06 -7.96 -4.58
N LEU A 113 -23.31 -7.01 -5.17
CA LEU A 113 -23.78 -5.65 -5.44
C LEU A 113 -23.79 -5.29 -6.93
N GLY A 114 -23.21 -6.14 -7.78
CA GLY A 114 -23.18 -5.96 -9.23
C GLY A 114 -21.98 -5.14 -9.75
N LEU A 115 -21.79 -5.21 -11.08
CA LEU A 115 -20.62 -4.64 -11.74
C LEU A 115 -20.61 -3.10 -11.78
N THR A 116 -21.77 -2.47 -11.85
CA THR A 116 -21.88 -1.00 -11.85
C THR A 116 -21.40 -0.42 -10.52
N LEU A 117 -21.84 -1.00 -9.40
CA LEU A 117 -21.40 -0.57 -8.06
C LEU A 117 -19.92 -0.89 -7.85
N LEU A 118 -19.43 -2.02 -8.35
CA LEU A 118 -18.01 -2.35 -8.35
C LEU A 118 -17.19 -1.30 -9.12
N GLY A 119 -17.69 -0.80 -10.26
CA GLY A 119 -17.03 0.24 -11.05
C GLY A 119 -16.87 1.54 -10.26
N ASN A 120 -17.96 2.04 -9.67
CA ASN A 120 -17.97 3.26 -8.86
C ASN A 120 -17.08 3.13 -7.62
N TYR A 121 -17.18 2.00 -6.89
CA TYR A 121 -16.29 1.71 -5.76
C TYR A 121 -14.82 1.65 -6.20
N SER A 122 -14.53 0.98 -7.31
CA SER A 122 -13.14 0.80 -7.78
C SER A 122 -12.51 2.14 -8.15
N LEU A 123 -13.25 3.06 -8.76
CA LEU A 123 -12.78 4.42 -9.03
C LEU A 123 -12.53 5.17 -7.73
N ALA A 124 -13.48 5.17 -6.79
CA ALA A 124 -13.34 5.84 -5.51
C ALA A 124 -12.13 5.32 -4.72
N PHE A 125 -11.96 3.99 -4.67
CA PHE A 125 -10.82 3.37 -4.00
C PHE A 125 -9.49 3.66 -4.70
N GLN A 126 -9.47 3.75 -6.04
CA GLN A 126 -8.28 4.15 -6.79
C GLN A 126 -7.87 5.58 -6.47
N MET A 127 -8.83 6.52 -6.37
CA MET A 127 -8.55 7.90 -5.97
C MET A 127 -8.02 7.97 -4.53
N PHE A 128 -8.62 7.23 -3.60
CA PHE A 128 -8.11 7.10 -2.24
C PHE A 128 -6.68 6.55 -2.22
N THR A 129 -6.37 5.54 -3.03
CA THR A 129 -5.02 4.96 -3.14
C THR A 129 -4.01 5.98 -3.67
N ILE A 130 -4.39 6.80 -4.65
CA ILE A 130 -3.54 7.89 -5.17
C ILE A 130 -3.26 8.91 -4.06
N MET A 131 -4.28 9.33 -3.31
CA MET A 131 -4.11 10.25 -2.19
C MET A 131 -3.19 9.68 -1.10
N MET A 132 -3.26 8.37 -0.84
CA MET A 132 -2.39 7.67 0.12
C MET A 132 -0.96 7.43 -0.38
N MET A 133 -0.68 7.64 -1.67
CA MET A 133 0.63 7.36 -2.28
C MET A 133 1.77 8.14 -1.61
N PHE A 134 1.52 9.39 -1.23
CA PHE A 134 2.51 10.21 -0.51
C PHE A 134 2.91 9.54 0.82
N SER A 135 1.92 9.09 1.60
CA SER A 135 2.15 8.41 2.88
C SER A 135 2.88 7.08 2.70
N ALA A 136 2.58 6.34 1.62
CA ALA A 136 3.27 5.10 1.28
C ALA A 136 4.75 5.33 0.91
N VAL A 137 5.08 6.43 0.23
CA VAL A 137 6.48 6.81 -0.05
C VAL A 137 7.20 7.16 1.24
N LEU A 138 6.58 7.94 2.11
CA LEU A 138 7.15 8.28 3.42
C LEU A 138 7.39 7.05 4.29
N TYR A 139 6.50 6.07 4.27
CA TYR A 139 6.69 4.81 4.98
C TYR A 139 8.00 4.11 4.58
N LYS A 140 8.27 4.03 3.27
CA LYS A 140 9.49 3.40 2.76
C LYS A 140 10.76 4.17 3.17
N TYR A 141 10.65 5.46 3.34
CA TYR A 141 11.75 6.31 3.82
C TYR A 141 11.93 6.17 5.34
N LEU A 142 10.84 6.20 6.11
CA LEU A 142 10.89 6.19 7.57
C LEU A 142 11.22 4.81 8.15
N LEU A 143 10.78 3.72 7.55
CA LEU A 143 10.97 2.37 8.10
C LEU A 143 12.44 2.02 8.39
N PRO A 144 13.42 2.26 7.48
CA PRO A 144 14.83 2.01 7.79
C PRO A 144 15.41 2.96 8.85
N LEU A 145 14.89 4.20 8.92
CA LEU A 145 15.29 5.16 9.96
C LEU A 145 14.75 4.76 11.33
N ASP A 146 13.49 4.36 11.41
CA ASP A 146 12.89 3.84 12.64
C ASP A 146 13.61 2.57 13.12
N ALA A 147 14.03 1.69 12.21
CA ALA A 147 14.77 0.49 12.53
C ALA A 147 16.19 0.76 13.07
N SER A 148 16.81 1.90 12.71
CA SER A 148 18.08 2.36 13.27
C SER A 148 17.95 3.22 14.53
N GLY A 149 16.72 3.42 15.02
CA GLY A 149 16.45 4.24 16.21
C GLY A 149 16.41 5.75 15.93
N GLU A 150 16.55 6.17 14.67
CA GLU A 150 16.48 7.57 14.27
C GLU A 150 15.02 8.03 14.22
N SER A 151 14.57 8.80 15.22
CA SER A 151 13.20 9.35 15.22
C SER A 151 13.17 10.73 14.54
N ASN A 152 12.47 10.81 13.41
CA ASN A 152 12.33 12.09 12.69
C ASN A 152 10.93 12.69 12.89
N LYS A 153 10.73 13.37 14.04
CA LYS A 153 9.43 13.99 14.40
C LYS A 153 9.00 15.04 13.37
N LYS A 154 9.93 15.81 12.82
CA LYS A 154 9.64 16.87 11.85
C LYS A 154 9.02 16.32 10.57
N ILE A 155 9.57 15.22 10.03
CA ILE A 155 9.02 14.57 8.83
C ILE A 155 7.59 14.04 9.11
N ARG A 156 7.34 13.46 10.30
CA ARG A 156 6.00 13.00 10.67
C ARG A 156 4.99 14.14 10.77
N GLN A 157 5.39 15.30 11.30
CA GLN A 157 4.53 16.49 11.35
C GLN A 157 4.22 17.01 9.94
N ILE A 158 5.23 17.12 9.08
CA ILE A 158 5.04 17.51 7.67
C ILE A 158 4.09 16.53 6.96
N ALA A 159 4.26 15.23 7.19
CA ALA A 159 3.37 14.22 6.63
C ALA A 159 1.90 14.43 7.02
N LEU A 160 1.64 14.78 8.28
CA LEU A 160 0.29 15.08 8.76
C LEU A 160 -0.27 16.35 8.11
N VAL A 161 0.51 17.42 8.03
CA VAL A 161 0.06 18.65 7.36
C VAL A 161 -0.28 18.39 5.89
N ILE A 162 0.58 17.68 5.17
CA ILE A 162 0.33 17.33 3.76
C ILE A 162 -0.91 16.42 3.64
N SER A 163 -1.12 15.47 4.56
CA SER A 163 -2.31 14.62 4.51
C SER A 163 -3.61 15.40 4.72
N ILE A 164 -3.60 16.45 5.56
CA ILE A 164 -4.73 17.36 5.73
C ILE A 164 -5.00 18.13 4.44
N ILE A 165 -3.96 18.66 3.79
CA ILE A 165 -4.09 19.37 2.52
C ILE A 165 -4.68 18.43 1.46
N ILE A 166 -4.15 17.20 1.33
CA ILE A 166 -4.66 16.20 0.39
C ILE A 166 -6.13 15.85 0.68
N THR A 167 -6.51 15.74 1.95
CA THR A 167 -7.90 15.50 2.34
C THR A 167 -8.81 16.64 1.88
N ILE A 168 -8.42 17.91 2.13
CA ILE A 168 -9.18 19.08 1.68
C ILE A 168 -9.33 19.07 0.16
N LEU A 169 -8.24 18.85 -0.58
CA LEU A 169 -8.28 18.77 -2.04
C LEU A 169 -9.17 17.62 -2.53
N GLY A 170 -9.14 16.47 -1.84
CA GLY A 170 -9.98 15.31 -2.14
C GLY A 170 -11.47 15.58 -1.95
N VAL A 171 -11.83 16.35 -0.94
CA VAL A 171 -13.23 16.69 -0.65
C VAL A 171 -13.74 17.83 -1.54
N THR A 172 -12.89 18.83 -1.90
CA THR A 172 -13.33 20.05 -2.56
C THR A 172 -13.07 20.08 -4.07
N ILE A 173 -11.90 19.66 -4.53
CA ILE A 173 -11.47 19.80 -5.93
C ILE A 173 -11.68 18.50 -6.72
N LEU A 174 -11.44 17.35 -6.08
CA LEU A 174 -11.50 16.08 -6.78
C LEU A 174 -12.89 15.75 -7.36
N PRO A 175 -14.03 16.13 -6.75
CA PRO A 175 -15.34 15.99 -7.35
C PRO A 175 -15.46 16.60 -8.75
N ASP A 176 -15.05 17.85 -8.93
CA ASP A 176 -15.11 18.55 -10.21
C ASP A 176 -14.21 17.90 -11.27
N VAL A 177 -13.03 17.42 -10.83
CA VAL A 177 -12.10 16.70 -11.71
C VAL A 177 -12.70 15.37 -12.17
N ILE A 178 -13.40 14.65 -11.29
CA ILE A 178 -14.04 13.38 -11.63
C ILE A 178 -15.23 13.61 -12.57
N ASP A 179 -16.06 14.59 -12.31
CA ASP A 179 -17.19 14.93 -13.18
C ASP A 179 -16.71 15.25 -14.61
N TRP A 180 -15.62 15.98 -14.74
CA TRP A 180 -15.03 16.34 -16.03
C TRP A 180 -14.34 15.17 -16.74
N LEU A 181 -13.52 14.38 -16.04
CA LEU A 181 -12.72 13.30 -16.63
C LEU A 181 -13.47 11.97 -16.78
N PHE A 182 -14.40 11.70 -15.86
CA PHE A 182 -15.11 10.42 -15.75
C PHE A 182 -16.63 10.61 -15.58
N PRO A 183 -17.34 11.27 -16.51
CA PRO A 183 -18.77 11.61 -16.37
C PRO A 183 -19.68 10.39 -16.21
N LYS A 184 -19.21 9.18 -16.54
CA LYS A 184 -19.93 7.92 -16.32
C LYS A 184 -19.91 7.43 -14.86
N TYR A 185 -19.10 8.05 -14.00
CA TYR A 185 -18.88 7.64 -12.63
C TYR A 185 -19.23 8.73 -11.62
N VAL A 186 -20.20 9.56 -11.93
CA VAL A 186 -20.69 10.65 -11.05
C VAL A 186 -21.14 10.09 -9.70
N ASP A 187 -21.77 8.91 -9.68
CA ASP A 187 -22.17 8.21 -8.45
C ASP A 187 -21.01 7.82 -7.53
N ALA A 188 -19.76 7.87 -8.02
CA ALA A 188 -18.59 7.63 -7.20
C ALA A 188 -18.13 8.87 -6.43
N ILE A 189 -18.61 10.08 -6.77
CA ILE A 189 -18.12 11.34 -6.22
C ILE A 189 -18.30 11.38 -4.70
N ASP A 190 -19.49 11.08 -4.20
CA ASP A 190 -19.78 11.09 -2.76
C ASP A 190 -18.86 10.09 -2.01
N ALA A 191 -18.65 8.91 -2.60
CA ALA A 191 -17.74 7.92 -2.03
C ALA A 191 -16.29 8.41 -2.02
N ILE A 192 -15.83 9.13 -3.04
CA ILE A 192 -14.50 9.75 -3.11
C ILE A 192 -14.34 10.77 -1.99
N GLN A 193 -15.33 11.65 -1.80
CA GLN A 193 -15.32 12.66 -0.74
C GLN A 193 -15.23 11.99 0.64
N ILE A 194 -16.07 10.98 0.90
CA ILE A 194 -16.06 10.23 2.16
C ILE A 194 -14.71 9.55 2.36
N MET A 195 -14.19 8.81 1.37
CA MET A 195 -12.90 8.11 1.47
C MET A 195 -11.74 9.08 1.70
N SER A 196 -11.82 10.31 1.17
CA SER A 196 -10.81 11.36 1.39
C SER A 196 -10.62 11.67 2.87
N LEU A 197 -11.69 11.59 3.70
CA LEU A 197 -11.59 11.75 5.15
C LEU A 197 -10.71 10.68 5.82
N GLY A 198 -10.57 9.53 5.18
CA GLY A 198 -9.70 8.43 5.63
C GLY A 198 -8.20 8.69 5.43
N VAL A 199 -7.81 9.72 4.65
CA VAL A 199 -6.39 9.98 4.32
C VAL A 199 -5.59 10.40 5.55
N VAL A 200 -6.10 11.27 6.39
CA VAL A 200 -5.42 11.70 7.63
C VAL A 200 -5.23 10.53 8.59
N PRO A 201 -6.28 9.81 9.02
CA PRO A 201 -6.09 8.66 9.90
C PRO A 201 -5.27 7.55 9.24
N GLY A 202 -5.42 7.30 7.94
CA GLY A 202 -4.60 6.35 7.20
C GLY A 202 -3.11 6.72 7.21
N THR A 203 -2.78 8.00 7.07
CA THR A 203 -1.40 8.51 7.20
C THR A 203 -0.86 8.25 8.61
N ILE A 204 -1.64 8.55 9.64
CA ILE A 204 -1.27 8.26 11.04
C ILE A 204 -0.98 6.75 11.21
N SER A 205 -1.86 5.89 10.72
CA SER A 205 -1.68 4.44 10.77
C SER A 205 -0.35 4.01 10.12
N ILE A 206 -0.04 4.52 8.94
CA ILE A 206 1.21 4.22 8.20
C ILE A 206 2.44 4.68 8.99
N LEU A 207 2.44 5.89 9.56
CA LEU A 207 3.55 6.45 10.32
C LEU A 207 3.84 5.64 11.60
N TYR A 208 2.79 5.19 12.30
CA TYR A 208 2.95 4.36 13.48
C TYR A 208 3.28 2.91 13.15
N SER A 209 2.77 2.38 12.04
CA SER A 209 3.17 1.06 11.53
C SER A 209 4.67 1.01 11.24
N SER A 210 5.22 2.04 10.59
CA SER A 210 6.67 2.18 10.36
C SER A 210 7.44 2.10 11.69
N LYS A 211 7.00 2.88 12.68
CA LYS A 211 7.64 2.89 14.01
C LYS A 211 7.61 1.54 14.70
N PHE A 212 6.44 0.87 14.74
CA PHE A 212 6.33 -0.44 15.39
C PHE A 212 7.12 -1.52 14.67
N LEU A 213 7.14 -1.51 13.35
CA LEU A 213 7.93 -2.47 12.56
C LEU A 213 9.43 -2.20 12.71
N GLY A 214 9.85 -0.94 12.75
CA GLY A 214 11.24 -0.56 13.03
C GLY A 214 11.70 -1.03 14.41
N MET A 215 10.81 -1.05 15.40
CA MET A 215 11.08 -1.58 16.76
C MET A 215 10.90 -3.11 16.87
N GLU A 216 10.71 -3.83 15.77
CA GLU A 216 10.39 -5.28 15.69
C GLU A 216 9.10 -5.68 16.45
N LYS A 217 8.23 -4.72 16.80
CA LYS A 217 6.94 -4.93 17.47
C LYS A 217 5.80 -5.19 16.46
N SER A 218 6.04 -6.07 15.50
CA SER A 218 5.14 -6.38 14.38
C SER A 218 3.77 -6.94 14.81
N LYS A 219 3.66 -7.53 16.02
CA LYS A 219 2.41 -8.09 16.54
C LYS A 219 1.27 -7.07 16.56
N PHE A 220 1.54 -5.83 16.97
CA PHE A 220 0.50 -4.78 17.02
C PHE A 220 -0.01 -4.43 15.63
N VAL A 221 0.90 -4.28 14.66
CA VAL A 221 0.53 -3.99 13.27
C VAL A 221 -0.24 -5.17 12.64
N MET A 222 0.16 -6.41 12.93
CA MET A 222 -0.53 -7.60 12.47
C MET A 222 -1.96 -7.67 13.00
N ILE A 223 -2.16 -7.46 14.31
CA ILE A 223 -3.51 -7.45 14.91
C ILE A 223 -4.38 -6.39 14.24
N THR A 224 -3.84 -5.18 14.06
CA THR A 224 -4.54 -4.08 13.39
C THR A 224 -5.03 -4.51 12.01
N LYS A 225 -4.16 -5.11 11.20
CA LYS A 225 -4.50 -5.54 9.83
C LYS A 225 -5.50 -6.70 9.78
N LEU A 226 -5.40 -7.66 10.70
CA LEU A 226 -6.37 -8.76 10.79
C LEU A 226 -7.77 -8.26 11.16
N VAL A 227 -7.87 -7.38 12.16
CA VAL A 227 -9.15 -6.77 12.53
C VAL A 227 -9.71 -5.93 11.38
N SER A 228 -8.86 -5.14 10.71
CA SER A 228 -9.25 -4.36 9.53
C SER A 228 -9.83 -5.23 8.42
N LEU A 229 -9.23 -6.39 8.16
CA LEU A 229 -9.77 -7.34 7.16
C LEU A 229 -11.14 -7.89 7.59
N GLY A 230 -11.31 -8.21 8.87
CA GLY A 230 -12.61 -8.65 9.40
C GLY A 230 -13.69 -7.57 9.27
N VAL A 231 -13.35 -6.32 9.62
CA VAL A 231 -14.24 -5.15 9.48
C VAL A 231 -14.57 -4.89 8.00
N LEU A 232 -13.60 -5.05 7.09
CA LEU A 232 -13.82 -4.90 5.65
C LEU A 232 -14.84 -5.93 5.16
N ILE A 233 -14.59 -7.21 5.43
CA ILE A 233 -15.47 -8.30 4.96
C ILE A 233 -16.87 -8.16 5.56
N GLY A 234 -16.98 -8.07 6.88
CA GLY A 234 -18.27 -7.96 7.56
C GLY A 234 -19.01 -6.68 7.21
N GLY A 235 -18.28 -5.56 7.15
CA GLY A 235 -18.83 -4.27 6.78
C GLY A 235 -19.36 -4.24 5.34
N PHE A 236 -18.63 -4.80 4.39
CA PHE A 236 -19.04 -4.83 2.99
C PHE A 236 -20.26 -5.72 2.77
N LEU A 237 -20.33 -6.87 3.42
CA LEU A 237 -21.47 -7.77 3.34
C LEU A 237 -22.74 -7.19 3.98
N TYR A 238 -22.59 -6.41 5.05
CA TYR A 238 -23.73 -5.84 5.77
C TYR A 238 -24.15 -4.46 5.22
N PHE A 239 -23.21 -3.52 5.09
CA PHE A 239 -23.53 -2.14 4.68
C PHE A 239 -23.61 -1.94 3.17
N GLY A 240 -22.94 -2.78 2.38
CA GLY A 240 -22.97 -2.70 0.92
C GLY A 240 -24.39 -2.82 0.35
N PRO A 241 -25.18 -3.85 0.70
CA PRO A 241 -26.55 -4.00 0.23
C PRO A 241 -27.51 -2.88 0.68
N ILE A 242 -27.24 -2.23 1.82
CA ILE A 242 -28.11 -1.22 2.41
C ILE A 242 -27.80 0.18 1.85
N TYR A 243 -26.51 0.54 1.78
CA TYR A 243 -26.07 1.91 1.48
C TYR A 243 -25.23 2.02 0.20
N GLY A 244 -25.08 0.92 -0.55
CA GLY A 244 -24.32 0.92 -1.81
C GLY A 244 -22.86 1.39 -1.64
N VAL A 245 -22.36 2.17 -2.59
CA VAL A 245 -20.98 2.67 -2.62
C VAL A 245 -20.64 3.54 -1.41
N ILE A 246 -21.62 4.32 -0.92
CA ILE A 246 -21.47 5.20 0.24
C ILE A 246 -21.18 4.37 1.50
N GLY A 247 -21.91 3.26 1.70
CA GLY A 247 -21.65 2.34 2.81
C GLY A 247 -20.25 1.76 2.76
N LEU A 248 -19.79 1.34 1.59
CA LEU A 248 -18.43 0.83 1.39
C LEU A 248 -17.36 1.90 1.69
N ALA A 249 -17.60 3.14 1.30
CA ALA A 249 -16.70 4.26 1.57
C ALA A 249 -16.55 4.51 3.08
N TRP A 250 -17.64 4.51 3.84
CA TRP A 250 -17.59 4.66 5.29
C TRP A 250 -16.83 3.52 5.99
N ILE A 251 -16.90 2.28 5.48
CA ILE A 251 -16.10 1.17 6.02
C ILE A 251 -14.60 1.43 5.83
N ILE A 252 -14.17 1.95 4.69
CA ILE A 252 -12.75 2.30 4.45
C ILE A 252 -12.28 3.37 5.44
N VAL A 253 -13.10 4.41 5.69
CA VAL A 253 -12.79 5.45 6.68
C VAL A 253 -12.72 4.86 8.09
N THR A 254 -13.70 4.02 8.46
CA THR A 254 -13.75 3.35 9.77
C THR A 254 -12.50 2.50 10.01
N ILE A 255 -12.05 1.74 9.00
CA ILE A 255 -10.80 0.98 9.04
C ILE A 255 -9.61 1.91 9.29
N SER A 256 -9.50 3.02 8.56
CA SER A 256 -8.40 3.97 8.71
C SER A 256 -8.37 4.60 10.11
N VAL A 257 -9.54 4.95 10.66
CA VAL A 257 -9.69 5.48 12.02
C VAL A 257 -9.36 4.42 13.07
N TRP A 258 -9.85 3.20 12.91
CA TRP A 258 -9.51 2.08 13.78
C TRP A 258 -8.00 1.83 13.85
N GLU A 259 -7.36 1.68 12.69
CA GLU A 259 -5.92 1.42 12.61
C GLU A 259 -5.11 2.51 13.30
N SER A 260 -5.42 3.78 13.02
CA SER A 260 -4.72 4.92 13.62
C SER A 260 -4.91 4.98 15.14
N THR A 261 -6.13 4.83 15.60
CA THR A 261 -6.48 4.92 17.03
C THR A 261 -5.82 3.80 17.82
N PHE A 262 -5.92 2.56 17.33
CA PHE A 262 -5.30 1.40 18.00
C PHE A 262 -3.78 1.58 18.13
N LEU A 263 -3.10 1.95 17.05
CA LEU A 263 -1.65 2.13 17.07
C LEU A 263 -1.22 3.32 17.94
N LEU A 264 -2.01 4.41 17.97
CA LEU A 264 -1.78 5.53 18.88
C LEU A 264 -1.88 5.11 20.35
N ILE A 265 -2.91 4.36 20.73
CA ILE A 265 -3.11 3.85 22.09
C ILE A 265 -1.93 2.96 22.47
N MET A 266 -1.57 1.98 21.63
CA MET A 266 -0.45 1.09 21.88
C MET A 266 0.88 1.83 22.02
N ASN A 267 1.07 2.93 21.27
CA ASN A 267 2.29 3.74 21.41
C ASN A 267 2.32 4.52 22.74
N ARG A 268 1.16 4.94 23.28
CA ARG A 268 1.08 5.60 24.60
C ARG A 268 1.38 4.61 25.73
N THR A 269 0.78 3.43 25.70
CA THR A 269 1.01 2.39 26.73
C THR A 269 2.47 1.97 26.80
N LEU A 270 3.15 1.80 25.66
CA LEU A 270 4.57 1.43 25.60
C LEU A 270 5.53 2.55 26.02
N ARG A 271 5.08 3.79 26.16
CA ARG A 271 5.89 4.89 26.70
C ARG A 271 5.75 5.03 28.21
N ALA A 272 4.63 4.52 28.73
CA ALA A 272 4.32 4.58 30.16
C ALA A 272 4.90 3.38 30.95
N SER A 273 5.23 2.29 30.26
CA SER A 273 5.96 1.12 30.77
C SER A 273 7.45 1.25 30.56
#